data_7a1abe48f47611583540630f34262917
#
_entry.id   7a1abe48f47611583540630f34262917
#
_cell.length_a   1.000
_cell.length_b   1.000
_cell.length_c   1.000
_cell.angle_alpha   90.00
_cell.angle_beta   90.00
_cell.angle_gamma   90.00
#
_symmetry.space_group_name_H-M   'P 1'
#
loop_
_entity.id
_entity.type
_entity.pdbx_description
1 polymer ?
#
loop_
_entity_poly.entity_id
_entity_poly.type
_entity_poly.pdbx_seq_one_letter_code
_entity_poly.pdbx_strand_id
1 'polypeptide(L)'
;MQKYKVDWLAFSVSFEDEEQTLDPQLLKILGYDLADFDEIPGRFFYNSGATFRNYVNVFWNDPEKPWHKNSSRTMTVVFTGQGSTELAEKWDTDWVSIFRTLKEYGGVNFTRLDLALDDYDETVRFSDIEKKLNKGHYRS
;
A
#
# COMPACT_ATOMS: atom_id res chain seq x y z
N MET A 1 -1.51 3.75 -26.61
CA MET A 1 -0.84 3.39 -25.35
C MET A 1 -1.87 3.02 -24.30
N GLN A 2 -1.65 1.92 -23.66
CA GLN A 2 -2.55 1.42 -22.64
C GLN A 2 -2.30 2.13 -21.32
N LYS A 3 -3.37 2.56 -20.67
CA LYS A 3 -3.27 3.20 -19.37
C LYS A 3 -3.91 2.32 -18.33
N TYR A 4 -3.22 2.20 -17.21
CA TYR A 4 -3.75 1.47 -16.07
C TYR A 4 -4.40 2.44 -15.11
N LYS A 5 -5.53 2.04 -14.57
CA LYS A 5 -6.17 2.76 -13.50
C LYS A 5 -6.28 1.80 -12.32
N VAL A 6 -5.82 2.24 -11.18
CA VAL A 6 -5.91 1.46 -9.95
C VAL A 6 -7.09 1.98 -9.16
N ASP A 7 -8.06 1.11 -8.88
CA ASP A 7 -9.24 1.46 -8.12
C ASP A 7 -9.08 1.20 -6.63
N TRP A 8 -8.13 0.33 -6.26
CA TRP A 8 -7.90 0.00 -4.86
C TRP A 8 -6.54 -0.66 -4.75
N LEU A 9 -5.79 -0.28 -3.74
CA LEU A 9 -4.47 -0.87 -3.50
C LEU A 9 -4.30 -1.10 -2.01
N ALA A 10 -3.91 -2.32 -1.63
CA ALA A 10 -3.55 -2.62 -0.26
C ALA A 10 -2.28 -3.44 -0.24
N PHE A 11 -1.43 -3.17 0.73
CA PHE A 11 -0.21 -3.93 0.91
C PHE A 11 0.18 -3.95 2.39
N SER A 12 0.94 -4.95 2.76
CA SER A 12 1.52 -5.04 4.09
C SER A 12 3.02 -4.84 4.00
N VAL A 13 3.59 -4.39 5.10
CA VAL A 13 5.03 -4.17 5.22
C VAL A 13 5.53 -4.97 6.40
N SER A 14 6.50 -5.85 6.15
CA SER A 14 7.15 -6.64 7.20
C SER A 14 8.40 -5.92 7.67
N PHE A 15 8.68 -6.03 8.97
CA PHE A 15 9.82 -5.36 9.57
C PHE A 15 10.88 -6.38 9.99
N GLU A 16 12.14 -6.05 9.76
CA GLU A 16 13.26 -6.87 10.23
C GLU A 16 13.48 -6.67 11.73
N ASP A 17 13.25 -5.45 12.22
CA ASP A 17 13.38 -5.12 13.63
C ASP A 17 12.13 -5.57 14.37
N GLU A 18 12.28 -6.44 15.36
CA GLU A 18 11.15 -6.98 16.11
C GLU A 18 10.40 -5.93 16.91
N GLU A 19 11.03 -4.81 17.22
CA GLU A 19 10.39 -3.73 17.95
C GLU A 19 9.64 -2.75 17.06
N GLN A 20 9.93 -2.77 15.78
CA GLN A 20 9.27 -1.88 14.85
C GLN A 20 7.87 -2.39 14.50
N THR A 21 6.88 -1.53 14.59
CA THR A 21 5.49 -1.87 14.25
C THR A 21 4.86 -0.89 13.27
N LEU A 22 5.53 0.21 12.98
CA LEU A 22 5.03 1.28 12.12
C LEU A 22 6.20 1.89 11.35
N ASP A 23 5.97 2.21 10.10
CA ASP A 23 7.01 2.78 9.24
C ASP A 23 6.49 4.04 8.53
N PRO A 24 6.63 5.21 9.17
CA PRO A 24 6.21 6.46 8.53
C PRO A 24 7.04 6.83 7.31
N GLN A 25 8.26 6.32 7.21
CA GLN A 25 9.15 6.66 6.11
C GLN A 25 8.59 6.21 4.76
N LEU A 26 7.99 5.03 4.72
CA LEU A 26 7.40 4.54 3.48
C LEU A 26 6.26 5.44 3.02
N LEU A 27 5.44 5.92 3.95
CA LEU A 27 4.36 6.84 3.62
C LEU A 27 4.92 8.15 3.05
N LYS A 28 6.01 8.65 3.59
CA LYS A 28 6.64 9.87 3.09
C LYS A 28 7.17 9.69 1.67
N ILE A 29 7.75 8.54 1.38
CA ILE A 29 8.19 8.23 0.02
C ILE A 29 7.03 8.31 -0.96
N LEU A 30 5.86 7.85 -0.54
CA LEU A 30 4.67 7.89 -1.38
C LEU A 30 4.03 9.28 -1.44
N GLY A 31 4.42 10.18 -0.56
CA GLY A 31 3.92 11.55 -0.58
C GLY A 31 2.97 11.88 0.58
N TYR A 32 3.02 11.12 1.67
CA TYR A 32 2.12 11.30 2.81
C TYR A 32 2.89 11.41 4.11
N ASP A 33 2.46 12.34 4.96
CA ASP A 33 3.03 12.53 6.28
C ASP A 33 2.04 12.01 7.32
N LEU A 34 2.48 11.06 8.13
CA LEU A 34 1.62 10.45 9.14
C LEU A 34 1.08 11.47 10.14
N ALA A 35 1.78 12.59 10.33
CA ALA A 35 1.32 13.66 11.21
C ALA A 35 -0.01 14.29 10.73
N ASP A 36 -0.35 14.12 9.46
CA ASP A 36 -1.60 14.63 8.88
C ASP A 36 -2.76 13.65 9.00
N PHE A 37 -2.53 12.49 9.59
CA PHE A 37 -3.54 11.45 9.71
C PHE A 37 -4.31 11.59 11.02
N ASP A 38 -5.56 11.18 11.00
CA ASP A 38 -6.42 11.12 12.18
C ASP A 38 -6.48 9.68 12.67
N GLU A 39 -6.58 9.53 13.98
CA GLU A 39 -6.69 8.20 14.59
C GLU A 39 -8.03 7.55 14.27
N ILE A 40 -8.00 6.27 13.95
CA ILE A 40 -9.19 5.44 13.75
C ILE A 40 -9.00 4.11 14.47
N PRO A 41 -10.08 3.36 14.70
CA PRO A 41 -9.95 2.02 15.29
C PRO A 41 -9.13 1.09 14.42
N GLY A 42 -8.46 0.14 15.04
CA GLY A 42 -7.72 -0.88 14.32
C GLY A 42 -8.64 -1.83 13.56
N ARG A 43 -8.09 -2.47 12.53
CA ARG A 43 -8.76 -3.48 11.73
C ARG A 43 -7.77 -4.58 11.37
N PHE A 44 -8.27 -5.67 10.81
CA PHE A 44 -7.41 -6.77 10.32
C PHE A 44 -6.52 -7.35 11.42
N PHE A 45 -7.05 -7.42 12.66
CA PHE A 45 -6.34 -7.88 13.84
C PHE A 45 -5.25 -6.92 14.34
N TYR A 46 -5.17 -5.73 13.78
CA TYR A 46 -4.30 -4.67 14.31
C TYR A 46 -5.06 -3.90 15.39
N ASN A 47 -4.33 -3.42 16.38
CA ASN A 47 -4.93 -2.69 17.48
C ASN A 47 -4.98 -1.18 17.27
N SER A 48 -4.40 -0.68 16.19
CA SER A 48 -4.31 0.75 15.94
C SER A 48 -4.50 1.06 14.47
N GLY A 49 -4.98 2.26 14.19
CA GLY A 49 -5.17 2.72 12.83
C GLY A 49 -5.13 4.23 12.73
N ALA A 50 -4.88 4.70 11.52
CA ALA A 50 -4.91 6.12 11.18
C ALA A 50 -5.41 6.28 9.75
N THR A 51 -6.04 7.42 9.47
CA THR A 51 -6.60 7.69 8.15
C THR A 51 -6.24 9.11 7.71
N PHE A 52 -5.97 9.23 6.42
CA PHE A 52 -5.88 10.52 5.76
C PHE A 52 -7.10 10.65 4.83
N ARG A 53 -8.14 11.33 5.31
CA ARG A 53 -9.37 11.62 4.57
C ARG A 53 -10.10 10.39 4.02
N ASN A 54 -9.89 9.23 4.62
CA ASN A 54 -10.34 7.95 4.06
C ASN A 54 -9.72 7.62 2.70
N TYR A 55 -8.73 8.35 2.28
CA TYR A 55 -7.97 8.07 1.06
C TYR A 55 -6.91 7.02 1.33
N VAL A 56 -6.21 7.19 2.44
CA VAL A 56 -5.15 6.28 2.86
C VAL A 56 -5.41 5.87 4.30
N ASN A 57 -5.48 4.57 4.53
CA ASN A 57 -5.67 4.03 5.87
C ASN A 57 -4.47 3.16 6.21
N VAL A 58 -3.95 3.35 7.42
CA VAL A 58 -2.78 2.61 7.89
C VAL A 58 -3.16 1.90 9.17
N PHE A 59 -2.77 0.63 9.28
CA PHE A 59 -3.06 -0.19 10.45
C PHE A 59 -1.78 -0.85 10.95
N TRP A 60 -1.61 -0.86 12.27
CA TRP A 60 -0.42 -1.44 12.89
C TRP A 60 -0.73 -1.88 14.31
N ASN A 61 0.22 -2.54 14.95
CA ASN A 61 0.08 -2.92 16.35
C ASN A 61 0.92 -2.00 17.23
N ASP A 62 0.22 -1.22 18.06
CA ASP A 62 0.86 -0.38 19.06
C ASP A 62 1.37 -1.28 20.18
N PRO A 63 2.65 -1.23 20.52
CA PRO A 63 3.20 -2.09 21.56
C PRO A 63 2.59 -1.86 22.95
N GLU A 64 2.01 -0.67 23.16
CA GLU A 64 1.43 -0.32 24.46
C GLU A 64 -0.03 -0.75 24.62
N LYS A 65 -0.60 -1.37 23.60
CA LYS A 65 -1.98 -1.88 23.64
C LYS A 65 -1.98 -3.40 23.55
N PRO A 66 -3.03 -4.04 24.06
CA PRO A 66 -3.13 -5.50 23.92
C PRO A 66 -3.16 -5.92 22.46
N TRP A 67 -2.44 -6.99 22.13
CA TRP A 67 -2.40 -7.53 20.79
C TRP A 67 -3.40 -8.66 20.64
N HIS A 68 -4.05 -8.70 19.50
CA HIS A 68 -4.89 -9.83 19.15
C HIS A 68 -3.99 -11.07 18.93
N LYS A 69 -4.48 -12.23 19.33
CA LYS A 69 -3.67 -13.45 19.22
C LYS A 69 -3.27 -13.79 17.79
N ASN A 70 -4.02 -13.31 16.82
CA ASN A 70 -3.72 -13.52 15.39
C ASN A 70 -3.02 -12.33 14.76
N SER A 71 -2.52 -11.41 15.56
CA SER A 71 -1.80 -10.23 15.06
C SER A 71 -0.49 -10.62 14.41
N SER A 72 -0.09 -9.83 13.43
CA SER A 72 1.23 -9.95 12.81
C SER A 72 2.07 -8.72 13.13
N ARG A 73 3.38 -8.88 12.98
CA ARG A 73 4.32 -7.77 13.17
C ARG A 73 4.54 -7.06 11.85
N THR A 74 3.47 -6.56 11.31
CA THR A 74 3.47 -5.86 10.03
C THR A 74 2.66 -4.59 10.17
N MET A 75 2.75 -3.76 9.16
CA MET A 75 1.88 -2.60 8.98
C MET A 75 1.10 -2.84 7.69
N THR A 76 -0.19 -2.52 7.68
CA THR A 76 -0.98 -2.61 6.45
C THR A 76 -1.39 -1.22 6.01
N VAL A 77 -1.25 -0.95 4.73
CA VAL A 77 -1.62 0.33 4.12
C VAL A 77 -2.67 0.06 3.06
N VAL A 78 -3.74 0.84 3.11
CA VAL A 78 -4.86 0.70 2.17
C VAL A 78 -5.10 2.04 1.49
N PHE A 79 -4.99 2.05 0.16
CA PHE A 79 -5.41 3.18 -0.66
C PHE A 79 -6.78 2.85 -1.23
N THR A 80 -7.79 3.59 -0.79
CA THR A 80 -9.16 3.43 -1.31
C THR A 80 -9.23 3.92 -2.75
N GLY A 81 -10.41 3.86 -3.36
CA GLY A 81 -10.57 4.37 -4.72
C GLY A 81 -10.12 5.81 -4.87
N GLN A 82 -10.57 6.68 -3.98
CA GLN A 82 -10.16 8.09 -4.00
C GLN A 82 -8.68 8.25 -3.64
N GLY A 83 -8.20 7.45 -2.71
CA GLY A 83 -6.79 7.48 -2.34
C GLY A 83 -5.88 7.02 -3.47
N SER A 84 -6.30 6.02 -4.21
CA SER A 84 -5.53 5.54 -5.37
C SER A 84 -5.47 6.62 -6.46
N THR A 85 -6.56 7.34 -6.68
CA THR A 85 -6.58 8.44 -7.63
C THR A 85 -5.62 9.56 -7.20
N GLU A 86 -5.64 9.93 -5.92
CA GLU A 86 -4.75 10.96 -5.43
C GLU A 86 -3.29 10.54 -5.51
N LEU A 87 -2.99 9.29 -5.17
CA LEU A 87 -1.64 8.77 -5.29
C LEU A 87 -1.16 8.83 -6.75
N ALA A 88 -2.02 8.44 -7.68
CA ALA A 88 -1.69 8.52 -9.09
C ALA A 88 -1.38 9.95 -9.52
N GLU A 89 -2.15 10.92 -9.05
CA GLU A 89 -1.91 12.32 -9.38
C GLU A 89 -0.55 12.80 -8.85
N LYS A 90 -0.19 12.39 -7.64
CA LYS A 90 1.10 12.75 -7.06
C LYS A 90 2.27 12.19 -7.86
N TRP A 91 2.07 11.08 -8.55
CA TRP A 91 3.11 10.37 -9.29
C TRP A 91 2.89 10.45 -10.81
N ASP A 92 2.11 11.43 -11.27
CA ASP A 92 1.83 11.63 -12.70
C ASP A 92 1.30 10.36 -13.37
N THR A 93 0.46 9.62 -12.66
CA THR A 93 -0.14 8.35 -13.09
C THR A 93 0.87 7.25 -13.44
N ASP A 94 2.09 7.38 -12.99
CA ASP A 94 3.13 6.38 -13.26
C ASP A 94 3.07 5.25 -12.24
N TRP A 95 2.09 4.36 -12.41
CA TRP A 95 1.90 3.23 -11.52
C TRP A 95 3.06 2.26 -11.52
N VAL A 96 3.76 2.14 -12.64
CA VAL A 96 4.93 1.27 -12.72
C VAL A 96 6.00 1.75 -11.74
N SER A 97 6.25 3.06 -11.71
CA SER A 97 7.22 3.62 -10.76
C SER A 97 6.76 3.46 -9.32
N ILE A 98 5.46 3.63 -9.05
CA ILE A 98 4.92 3.43 -7.71
C ILE A 98 5.18 1.99 -7.24
N PHE A 99 4.79 1.02 -8.05
CA PHE A 99 4.97 -0.39 -7.69
C PHE A 99 6.44 -0.76 -7.57
N ARG A 100 7.28 -0.24 -8.47
CA ARG A 100 8.70 -0.50 -8.40
C ARG A 100 9.31 0.07 -7.12
N THR A 101 8.93 1.28 -6.75
CA THR A 101 9.38 1.90 -5.51
C THR A 101 9.00 1.07 -4.31
N LEU A 102 7.75 0.60 -4.25
CA LEU A 102 7.29 -0.26 -3.16
C LEU A 102 8.06 -1.58 -3.14
N LYS A 103 8.27 -2.17 -4.30
CA LYS A 103 8.96 -3.44 -4.38
C LYS A 103 10.42 -3.32 -3.96
N GLU A 104 11.09 -2.26 -4.36
CA GLU A 104 12.49 -2.03 -4.04
C GLU A 104 12.69 -1.62 -2.58
N TYR A 105 11.67 -1.10 -1.95
CA TYR A 105 11.75 -0.72 -0.54
C TYR A 105 12.06 -1.93 0.34
N GLY A 106 11.53 -3.09 -0.01
CA GLY A 106 11.74 -4.32 0.74
C GLY A 106 10.65 -4.54 1.80
N GLY A 107 10.31 -5.79 2.01
CA GLY A 107 9.32 -6.18 2.99
C GLY A 107 7.88 -5.91 2.60
N VAL A 108 7.63 -5.37 1.41
CA VAL A 108 6.28 -5.05 0.95
C VAL A 108 5.65 -6.27 0.28
N ASN A 109 4.42 -6.56 0.67
CA ASN A 109 3.64 -7.64 0.10
C ASN A 109 2.27 -7.11 -0.30
N PHE A 110 1.97 -7.14 -1.60
CA PHE A 110 0.68 -6.66 -2.08
C PHE A 110 -0.41 -7.65 -1.72
N THR A 111 -1.45 -7.16 -1.04
CA THR A 111 -2.55 -8.00 -0.58
C THR A 111 -3.82 -7.79 -1.39
N ARG A 112 -3.98 -6.64 -2.02
CA ARG A 112 -5.12 -6.38 -2.88
C ARG A 112 -4.77 -5.34 -3.94
N LEU A 113 -5.17 -5.61 -5.16
CA LEU A 113 -5.00 -4.65 -6.26
C LEU A 113 -6.19 -4.81 -7.20
N ASP A 114 -7.04 -3.79 -7.25
CA ASP A 114 -8.17 -3.76 -8.18
C ASP A 114 -7.83 -2.81 -9.31
N LEU A 115 -7.87 -3.31 -10.52
CA LEU A 115 -7.53 -2.56 -11.71
C LEU A 115 -8.74 -2.32 -12.58
N ALA A 116 -8.75 -1.17 -13.24
CA ALA A 116 -9.70 -0.88 -14.30
C ALA A 116 -8.92 -0.36 -15.50
N LEU A 117 -9.46 -0.60 -16.67
CA LEU A 117 -8.95 0.00 -17.89
C LEU A 117 -9.82 1.18 -18.25
N ASP A 118 -9.14 2.24 -18.62
CA ASP A 118 -9.81 3.44 -19.09
C ASP A 118 -10.10 3.27 -20.57
N ASP A 119 -11.38 3.28 -20.95
CA ASP A 119 -11.83 3.32 -22.34
C ASP A 119 -11.59 2.11 -23.20
N TYR A 120 -11.15 0.99 -22.69
CA TYR A 120 -10.74 -0.11 -23.55
C TYR A 120 -11.34 -1.43 -23.18
N ASP A 121 -11.48 -2.27 -24.20
CA ASP A 121 -11.96 -3.62 -24.02
C ASP A 121 -10.90 -4.57 -23.52
N GLU A 122 -9.67 -4.14 -23.48
CA GLU A 122 -8.57 -5.00 -23.09
C GLU A 122 -8.61 -5.30 -21.62
N THR A 123 -8.28 -6.51 -21.31
CA THR A 123 -8.23 -6.95 -19.91
C THR A 123 -6.83 -6.81 -19.37
N VAL A 124 -6.73 -6.15 -18.24
CA VAL A 124 -5.47 -6.04 -17.50
C VAL A 124 -5.57 -6.89 -16.25
N ARG A 125 -4.60 -7.74 -16.03
CA ARG A 125 -4.53 -8.56 -14.85
C ARG A 125 -3.40 -8.11 -13.96
N PHE A 126 -3.53 -8.42 -12.69
CA PHE A 126 -2.47 -8.18 -11.74
C PHE A 126 -1.17 -8.81 -12.21
N SER A 127 -1.23 -10.03 -12.75
CA SER A 127 -0.04 -10.71 -13.25
C SER A 127 0.67 -9.93 -14.35
N ASP A 128 -0.04 -9.18 -15.17
CA ASP A 128 0.57 -8.39 -16.22
C ASP A 128 1.38 -7.23 -15.66
N ILE A 129 0.87 -6.60 -14.61
CA ILE A 129 1.61 -5.55 -13.92
C ILE A 129 2.81 -6.12 -13.20
N GLU A 130 2.66 -7.26 -12.55
CA GLU A 130 3.79 -7.92 -11.91
C GLU A 130 4.89 -8.26 -12.89
N LYS A 131 4.54 -8.70 -14.07
CA LYS A 131 5.53 -8.99 -15.11
C LYS A 131 6.33 -7.76 -15.50
N LYS A 132 5.66 -6.61 -15.61
CA LYS A 132 6.35 -5.35 -15.90
C LYS A 132 7.29 -4.96 -14.77
N LEU A 133 6.85 -5.10 -13.54
CA LEU A 133 7.66 -4.77 -12.38
C LEU A 133 8.89 -5.68 -12.25
N ASN A 134 8.74 -6.92 -12.65
CA ASN A 134 9.79 -7.91 -12.50
C ASN A 134 10.70 -7.99 -13.73
N LYS A 135 10.42 -7.23 -14.77
CA LYS A 135 11.26 -7.22 -15.95
C LYS A 135 12.63 -6.67 -15.57
N GLY A 136 13.66 -7.47 -15.76
CA GLY A 136 15.00 -7.10 -15.34
C GLY A 136 15.28 -7.30 -13.86
N HIS A 137 14.29 -7.72 -13.11
CA HIS A 137 14.41 -8.03 -11.69
C HIS A 137 14.02 -9.46 -11.46
N TYR A 138 14.71 -10.10 -10.59
CA TYR A 138 14.35 -11.44 -10.24
C TYR A 138 13.40 -11.43 -9.05
N ARG A 139 12.32 -12.17 -9.15
CA ARG A 139 11.38 -12.33 -8.07
C ARG A 139 11.46 -13.76 -7.57
N SER A 140 11.75 -13.88 -6.33
CA SER A 140 11.77 -15.18 -5.68
C SER A 140 10.38 -15.70 -5.36
#